data_19e95bc0867a138d2e6c62aef69ca5f9
#
_entry.id   19e95bc0867a138d2e6c62aef69ca5f9
#
_cell.length_a   1.000
_cell.length_b   1.000
_cell.length_c   1.000
_cell.angle_alpha   90.00
_cell.angle_beta   90.00
_cell.angle_gamma   90.00
#
_symmetry.space_group_name_H-M   'P 1'
#
loop_
_entity.id
_entity.type
_entity.pdbx_description
1 polymer ?
#
loop_
_entity_poly.entity_id
_entity_poly.type
_entity_poly.pdbx_seq_one_letter_code
_entity_poly.pdbx_strand_id
1 'polypeptide(L)'
;MTTLQIIHSQLEELAYKITDNFCYSCYKVVNADYCPTCGSDDFMRHLEGVGVEYGTEWIIDHIIETKLEPVDGEEMFEELLDECYPEISIGCCTFSPSQVMKELDPVCFRIGIQEQLDSQAEDGHLYEHSGDYYRLEDIEDMIDALEGAQSPGE
;
A
#
# COMPACT_ATOMS: atom_id res chain seq x y z
N MET A 1 5.27 8.43 17.27
CA MET A 1 4.85 8.02 15.92
C MET A 1 4.54 6.53 15.88
N THR A 2 3.47 6.18 15.22
CA THR A 2 3.16 4.77 14.98
C THR A 2 4.00 4.26 13.80
N THR A 3 4.10 2.93 13.68
CA THR A 3 4.80 2.30 12.55
C THR A 3 4.21 2.74 11.21
N LEU A 4 2.88 2.84 11.13
CA LEU A 4 2.19 3.26 9.92
C LEU A 4 2.51 4.71 9.53
N GLN A 5 2.65 5.60 10.52
CA GLN A 5 3.03 6.98 10.28
C GLN A 5 4.47 7.08 9.75
N ILE A 6 5.36 6.26 10.28
CA ILE A 6 6.75 6.19 9.84
C ILE A 6 6.80 5.70 8.37
N ILE A 7 6.05 4.66 8.05
CA ILE A 7 5.97 4.13 6.69
C ILE A 7 5.40 5.18 5.72
N HIS A 8 4.35 5.88 6.12
CA HIS A 8 3.77 6.94 5.29
C HIS A 8 4.79 8.05 5.01
N SER A 9 5.55 8.46 6.03
CA SER A 9 6.63 9.45 5.87
C SER A 9 7.70 8.96 4.90
N GLN A 10 8.07 7.68 5.00
CA GLN A 10 9.06 7.08 4.09
C GLN A 10 8.54 7.04 2.65
N LEU A 11 7.26 6.77 2.45
CA LEU A 11 6.64 6.79 1.13
C LEU A 11 6.64 8.21 0.54
N GLU A 12 6.35 9.22 1.35
CA GLU A 12 6.40 10.61 0.92
C GLU A 12 7.82 11.02 0.50
N GLU A 13 8.82 10.66 1.30
CA GLU A 13 10.22 10.92 0.97
C GLU A 13 10.63 10.24 -0.33
N LEU A 14 10.21 8.98 -0.50
CA LEU A 14 10.48 8.24 -1.72
C LEU A 14 9.81 8.91 -2.93
N ALA A 15 8.58 9.36 -2.77
CA ALA A 15 7.86 10.05 -3.84
C ALA A 15 8.59 11.31 -4.28
N TYR A 16 9.18 12.05 -3.35
CA TYR A 16 10.00 13.20 -3.69
C TYR A 16 11.28 12.81 -4.41
N LYS A 17 11.93 11.74 -3.97
CA LYS A 17 13.20 11.29 -4.57
C LYS A 17 13.07 10.83 -6.01
N ILE A 18 11.96 10.19 -6.35
CA ILE A 18 11.76 9.62 -7.70
C ILE A 18 11.09 10.60 -8.66
N THR A 19 10.73 11.79 -8.19
CA THR A 19 10.06 12.82 -8.99
C THR A 19 10.87 14.09 -9.03
N ASP A 20 10.56 14.93 -10.02
CA ASP A 20 11.20 16.22 -10.20
C ASP A 20 10.20 17.36 -9.98
N ASN A 21 10.73 18.56 -9.67
CA ASN A 21 9.91 19.75 -9.63
C ASN A 21 9.48 20.09 -11.06
N PHE A 22 8.24 20.47 -11.22
CA PHE A 22 7.70 20.84 -12.52
C PHE A 22 7.02 22.21 -12.42
N CYS A 23 7.47 23.16 -13.21
CA CYS A 23 6.86 24.48 -13.27
C CYS A 23 5.74 24.48 -14.30
N TYR A 24 4.51 24.58 -13.85
CA TYR A 24 3.34 24.57 -14.72
C TYR A 24 3.30 25.83 -15.60
N SER A 25 3.69 26.98 -15.06
CA SER A 25 3.72 28.24 -15.82
C SER A 25 4.66 28.20 -17.01
N CYS A 26 5.84 27.60 -16.84
CA CYS A 26 6.83 27.44 -17.91
C CYS A 26 6.73 26.10 -18.61
N TYR A 27 5.95 25.20 -18.06
CA TYR A 27 5.68 23.86 -18.56
C TYR A 27 6.96 23.06 -18.76
N LYS A 28 7.80 23.01 -17.72
CA LYS A 28 9.08 22.30 -17.77
C LYS A 28 9.55 21.79 -16.40
N VAL A 29 10.42 20.80 -16.42
CA VAL A 29 11.09 20.27 -15.23
C VAL A 29 12.13 21.29 -14.74
N VAL A 30 12.16 21.50 -13.41
CA VAL A 30 13.07 22.47 -12.79
C VAL A 30 13.87 21.74 -11.69
N ASN A 31 15.20 21.87 -11.74
CA ASN A 31 16.09 21.28 -10.74
C ASN A 31 16.61 22.31 -9.75
N ALA A 32 15.70 23.18 -9.26
CA ALA A 32 16.04 24.25 -8.32
C ALA A 32 14.85 24.49 -7.38
N ASP A 33 15.09 25.26 -6.33
CA ASP A 33 14.03 25.61 -5.36
C ASP A 33 13.01 26.59 -5.93
N TYR A 34 13.34 27.22 -7.02
CA TYR A 34 12.44 28.13 -7.74
C TYR A 34 12.69 28.01 -9.25
N CYS A 35 11.73 28.40 -10.04
CA CYS A 35 11.89 28.39 -11.49
C CYS A 35 12.78 29.56 -11.93
N PRO A 36 13.94 29.31 -12.56
CA PRO A 36 14.82 30.38 -12.98
C PRO A 36 14.24 31.25 -14.10
N THR A 37 13.20 30.77 -14.77
CA THR A 37 12.56 31.51 -15.87
C THR A 37 11.49 32.46 -15.39
N CYS A 38 10.58 32.01 -14.49
CA CYS A 38 9.47 32.83 -14.00
C CYS A 38 9.54 33.16 -12.51
N GLY A 39 10.48 32.59 -11.78
CA GLY A 39 10.68 32.85 -10.37
C GLY A 39 9.70 32.16 -9.43
N SER A 40 8.81 31.34 -9.96
CA SER A 40 7.81 30.63 -9.14
C SER A 40 8.47 29.52 -8.30
N ASP A 41 8.01 29.36 -7.07
CA ASP A 41 8.38 28.25 -6.19
C ASP A 41 7.22 27.27 -6.00
N ASP A 42 6.13 27.48 -6.70
CA ASP A 42 4.96 26.58 -6.67
C ASP A 42 5.11 25.53 -7.75
N PHE A 43 5.59 24.36 -7.34
CA PHE A 43 5.87 23.28 -8.27
C PHE A 43 4.88 22.13 -8.14
N MET A 44 4.55 21.55 -9.29
CA MET A 44 3.95 20.24 -9.36
C MET A 44 5.06 19.19 -9.28
N ARG A 45 4.70 17.94 -9.13
CA ARG A 45 5.64 16.83 -9.18
C ARG A 45 5.54 16.16 -10.55
N HIS A 46 6.68 15.83 -11.11
CA HIS A 46 6.78 15.16 -12.42
C HIS A 46 7.36 13.77 -12.23
N LEU A 47 6.61 12.75 -12.64
CA LEU A 47 7.08 11.37 -12.66
C LEU A 47 7.20 10.95 -14.11
N GLU A 48 8.42 10.74 -14.56
CA GLU A 48 8.73 10.40 -15.94
C GLU A 48 7.96 9.16 -16.40
N GLY A 49 7.31 9.28 -17.55
CA GLY A 49 6.52 8.20 -18.12
C GLY A 49 5.14 8.04 -17.54
N VAL A 50 4.78 8.83 -16.52
CA VAL A 50 3.50 8.72 -15.81
C VAL A 50 2.70 10.01 -15.91
N GLY A 51 3.24 11.12 -15.45
CA GLY A 51 2.52 12.39 -15.53
C GLY A 51 3.02 13.46 -14.60
N VAL A 52 2.21 14.50 -14.48
CA VAL A 52 2.50 15.69 -13.68
C VAL A 52 1.24 16.05 -12.90
N GLU A 53 1.39 16.23 -11.58
CA GLU A 53 0.29 16.65 -10.74
C GLU A 53 0.83 17.22 -9.41
N TYR A 54 -0.02 17.93 -8.67
CA TYR A 54 0.37 18.47 -7.37
C TYR A 54 0.38 17.38 -6.31
N GLY A 55 1.33 17.48 -5.38
CA GLY A 55 1.42 16.62 -4.22
C GLY A 55 2.07 15.27 -4.51
N THR A 56 2.14 14.45 -3.46
CA THR A 56 2.80 13.14 -3.52
C THR A 56 1.82 11.97 -3.43
N GLU A 57 0.57 12.21 -3.08
CA GLU A 57 -0.42 11.15 -2.92
C GLU A 57 -0.61 10.31 -4.18
N TRP A 58 -0.72 10.95 -5.32
CA TRP A 58 -0.88 10.25 -6.61
C TRP A 58 0.34 9.40 -6.96
N ILE A 59 1.53 9.84 -6.51
CA ILE A 59 2.79 9.11 -6.74
C ILE A 59 2.81 7.87 -5.85
N ILE A 60 2.42 8.01 -4.60
CA ILE A 60 2.32 6.89 -3.65
C ILE A 60 1.32 5.86 -4.18
N ASP A 61 0.15 6.33 -4.66
CA ASP A 61 -0.86 5.47 -5.28
C ASP A 61 -0.26 4.68 -6.44
N HIS A 62 0.44 5.37 -7.32
CA HIS A 62 1.05 4.75 -8.49
C HIS A 62 2.08 3.67 -8.11
N ILE A 63 2.97 3.99 -7.16
CA ILE A 63 4.01 3.06 -6.70
C ILE A 63 3.36 1.80 -6.12
N ILE A 64 2.42 1.98 -5.20
CA ILE A 64 1.79 0.86 -4.53
C ILE A 64 1.01 -0.01 -5.52
N GLU A 65 0.20 0.61 -6.37
CA GLU A 65 -0.62 -0.11 -7.33
C GLU A 65 0.19 -0.86 -8.39
N THR A 66 1.36 -0.32 -8.78
CA THR A 66 2.17 -0.94 -9.82
C THR A 66 3.20 -1.94 -9.28
N LYS A 67 3.64 -1.78 -8.05
CA LYS A 67 4.70 -2.61 -7.47
C LYS A 67 4.20 -3.69 -6.52
N LEU A 68 3.04 -3.50 -5.94
CA LEU A 68 2.50 -4.40 -4.91
C LEU A 68 1.10 -4.88 -5.30
N GLU A 69 0.74 -6.03 -4.73
CA GLU A 69 -0.61 -6.54 -4.84
C GLU A 69 -1.26 -6.51 -3.46
N PRO A 70 -2.54 -6.14 -3.36
CA PRO A 70 -3.23 -6.15 -2.08
C PRO A 70 -3.37 -7.57 -1.56
N VAL A 71 -3.43 -7.71 -0.23
CA VAL A 71 -3.66 -9.01 0.39
C VAL A 71 -5.09 -9.47 0.11
N ASP A 72 -5.26 -10.78 -0.02
CA ASP A 72 -6.60 -11.39 -0.12
C ASP A 72 -7.09 -11.65 1.29
N GLY A 73 -7.97 -10.77 1.79
CA GLY A 73 -8.50 -10.86 3.14
C GLY A 73 -9.32 -12.11 3.37
N GLU A 74 -10.03 -12.57 2.33
CA GLU A 74 -10.83 -13.79 2.41
C GLU A 74 -9.93 -15.01 2.63
N GLU A 75 -8.87 -15.12 1.84
CA GLU A 75 -7.90 -16.21 1.98
C GLU A 75 -7.22 -16.19 3.34
N MET A 76 -6.82 -15.02 3.81
CA MET A 76 -6.20 -14.86 5.13
C MET A 76 -7.14 -15.33 6.24
N PHE A 77 -8.40 -14.96 6.16
CA PHE A 77 -9.38 -15.33 7.16
C PHE A 77 -9.72 -16.82 7.12
N GLU A 78 -9.78 -17.39 5.92
CA GLU A 78 -9.97 -18.83 5.75
C GLU A 78 -8.83 -19.61 6.40
N GLU A 79 -7.59 -19.20 6.16
CA GLU A 79 -6.42 -19.83 6.77
C GLU A 79 -6.46 -19.72 8.30
N LEU A 80 -6.85 -18.54 8.81
CA LEU A 80 -6.94 -18.31 10.25
C LEU A 80 -7.96 -19.26 10.89
N LEU A 81 -9.14 -19.39 10.30
CA LEU A 81 -10.17 -20.27 10.82
C LEU A 81 -9.74 -21.72 10.79
N ASP A 82 -9.10 -22.14 9.70
CA ASP A 82 -8.68 -23.53 9.53
C ASP A 82 -7.52 -23.89 10.46
N GLU A 83 -6.70 -22.91 10.86
CA GLU A 83 -5.64 -23.12 11.85
C GLU A 83 -6.15 -23.12 13.28
N CYS A 84 -7.13 -22.23 13.59
CA CYS A 84 -7.62 -22.04 14.95
C CYS A 84 -8.64 -23.09 15.38
N TYR A 85 -9.35 -23.69 14.45
CA TYR A 85 -10.42 -24.64 14.73
C TYR A 85 -10.17 -25.97 14.02
N PRO A 86 -10.56 -27.10 14.64
CA PRO A 86 -10.39 -28.40 13.98
C PRO A 86 -11.42 -28.59 12.87
N GLU A 87 -11.11 -29.50 11.96
CA GLU A 87 -12.07 -29.90 10.93
C GLU A 87 -13.34 -30.43 11.56
N ILE A 88 -14.45 -30.23 10.88
CA ILE A 88 -15.76 -30.64 11.35
C ILE A 88 -16.20 -31.88 10.60
N SER A 89 -16.39 -32.98 11.35
CA SER A 89 -16.79 -34.27 10.78
C SER A 89 -18.22 -34.58 11.18
N ILE A 90 -19.05 -34.86 10.19
CA ILE A 90 -20.43 -35.28 10.39
C ILE A 90 -20.64 -36.51 9.51
N GLY A 91 -20.82 -37.67 10.15
CA GLY A 91 -20.95 -38.91 9.42
C GLY A 91 -19.68 -39.21 8.63
N CYS A 92 -19.82 -39.43 7.33
CA CYS A 92 -18.68 -39.66 6.42
C CYS A 92 -18.15 -38.37 5.79
N CYS A 93 -18.71 -37.20 6.13
CA CYS A 93 -18.32 -35.92 5.55
C CYS A 93 -17.42 -35.15 6.49
N THR A 94 -16.41 -34.48 5.93
CA THR A 94 -15.49 -33.61 6.67
C THR A 94 -15.47 -32.23 6.00
N PHE A 95 -15.60 -31.20 6.82
CA PHE A 95 -15.64 -29.80 6.35
C PHE A 95 -14.59 -28.96 7.07
N SER A 96 -14.03 -28.00 6.35
CA SER A 96 -13.15 -27.00 6.98
C SER A 96 -13.98 -25.96 7.72
N PRO A 97 -13.48 -25.40 8.83
CA PRO A 97 -14.19 -24.34 9.55
C PRO A 97 -14.55 -23.12 8.69
N SER A 98 -13.64 -22.71 7.81
CA SER A 98 -13.87 -21.58 6.90
C SER A 98 -15.03 -21.86 5.95
N GLN A 99 -15.10 -23.07 5.40
CA GLN A 99 -16.17 -23.47 4.51
C GLN A 99 -17.52 -23.45 5.22
N VAL A 100 -17.57 -23.98 6.45
CA VAL A 100 -18.82 -24.01 7.25
C VAL A 100 -19.32 -22.58 7.51
N MET A 101 -18.46 -21.70 7.95
CA MET A 101 -18.85 -20.31 8.22
C MET A 101 -19.30 -19.59 6.96
N LYS A 102 -18.55 -19.74 5.88
CA LYS A 102 -18.85 -19.08 4.60
C LYS A 102 -20.20 -19.50 4.04
N GLU A 103 -20.52 -20.79 4.13
CA GLU A 103 -21.78 -21.33 3.60
C GLU A 103 -22.98 -21.03 4.52
N LEU A 104 -22.79 -21.12 5.83
CA LEU A 104 -23.91 -21.00 6.78
C LEU A 104 -24.16 -19.56 7.22
N ASP A 105 -23.14 -18.74 7.29
CA ASP A 105 -23.28 -17.34 7.70
C ASP A 105 -22.30 -16.45 6.95
N PRO A 106 -22.57 -16.17 5.66
CA PRO A 106 -21.68 -15.35 4.84
C PRO A 106 -21.54 -13.91 5.35
N VAL A 107 -22.54 -13.38 6.04
CA VAL A 107 -22.47 -12.04 6.63
C VAL A 107 -21.44 -12.00 7.74
N CYS A 108 -21.51 -12.96 8.67
CA CYS A 108 -20.54 -13.09 9.76
C CYS A 108 -19.12 -13.33 9.22
N PHE A 109 -19.01 -14.11 8.16
CA PHE A 109 -17.74 -14.39 7.49
C PHE A 109 -17.12 -13.08 6.97
N ARG A 110 -17.89 -12.24 6.29
CA ARG A 110 -17.40 -10.95 5.77
C ARG A 110 -17.01 -9.98 6.88
N ILE A 111 -17.79 -9.95 7.96
CA ILE A 111 -17.46 -9.12 9.12
C ILE A 111 -16.14 -9.58 9.74
N GLY A 112 -15.95 -10.88 9.86
CA GLY A 112 -14.71 -11.46 10.38
C GLY A 112 -13.49 -11.10 9.53
N ILE A 113 -13.63 -11.09 8.21
CA ILE A 113 -12.56 -10.67 7.29
C ILE A 113 -12.15 -9.23 7.60
N GLN A 114 -13.12 -8.33 7.68
CA GLN A 114 -12.86 -6.92 7.93
C GLN A 114 -12.22 -6.68 9.30
N GLU A 115 -12.74 -7.37 10.33
CA GLU A 115 -12.17 -7.27 11.67
C GLU A 115 -10.72 -7.76 11.73
N GLN A 116 -10.40 -8.83 11.02
CA GLN A 116 -9.04 -9.34 10.95
C GLN A 116 -8.12 -8.33 10.26
N LEU A 117 -8.55 -7.78 9.13
CA LEU A 117 -7.76 -6.79 8.40
C LEU A 117 -7.51 -5.55 9.25
N ASP A 118 -8.53 -5.04 9.92
CA ASP A 118 -8.42 -3.88 10.80
C ASP A 118 -7.47 -4.17 11.97
N SER A 119 -7.58 -5.35 12.57
CA SER A 119 -6.71 -5.76 13.68
C SER A 119 -5.24 -5.86 13.24
N GLN A 120 -5.00 -6.45 12.07
CA GLN A 120 -3.65 -6.56 11.52
C GLN A 120 -3.06 -5.19 11.20
N ALA A 121 -3.88 -4.26 10.72
CA ALA A 121 -3.44 -2.90 10.45
C ALA A 121 -3.09 -2.16 11.76
N GLU A 122 -3.92 -2.32 12.80
CA GLU A 122 -3.64 -1.72 14.10
C GLU A 122 -2.36 -2.27 14.73
N ASP A 123 -2.09 -3.56 14.55
CA ASP A 123 -0.89 -4.20 15.06
C ASP A 123 0.37 -3.87 14.25
N GLY A 124 0.21 -3.18 13.11
CA GLY A 124 1.34 -2.79 12.28
C GLY A 124 1.82 -3.87 11.31
N HIS A 125 1.01 -4.88 11.06
CA HIS A 125 1.34 -5.94 10.12
C HIS A 125 0.86 -5.65 8.70
N LEU A 126 -0.19 -4.82 8.57
CA LEU A 126 -0.74 -4.41 7.29
C LEU A 126 -0.77 -2.88 7.19
N TYR A 127 -0.65 -2.40 5.98
CA TYR A 127 -0.79 -0.98 5.66
C TYR A 127 -2.01 -0.79 4.77
N GLU A 128 -2.97 0.01 5.24
CA GLU A 128 -4.17 0.33 4.45
C GLU A 128 -3.88 1.47 3.50
N HIS A 129 -4.24 1.28 2.24
CA HIS A 129 -4.10 2.31 1.22
C HIS A 129 -5.25 2.20 0.21
N SER A 130 -6.03 3.27 0.10
CA SER A 130 -7.16 3.36 -0.85
C SER A 130 -8.16 2.20 -0.74
N GLY A 131 -8.43 1.75 0.48
CA GLY A 131 -9.37 0.67 0.73
C GLY A 131 -8.81 -0.73 0.64
N ASP A 132 -7.57 -0.86 0.19
CA ASP A 132 -6.86 -2.15 0.12
C ASP A 132 -5.83 -2.24 1.23
N TYR A 133 -5.43 -3.45 1.55
CA TYR A 133 -4.44 -3.72 2.58
C TYR A 133 -3.22 -4.39 1.97
N TYR A 134 -2.03 -3.94 2.36
CA TYR A 134 -0.77 -4.46 1.87
C TYR A 134 0.08 -4.91 3.05
N ARG A 135 0.90 -5.93 2.87
CA ARG A 135 1.80 -6.38 3.93
C ARG A 135 2.87 -5.30 4.15
N LEU A 136 3.06 -4.94 5.41
CA LEU A 136 4.04 -3.90 5.76
C LEU A 136 5.44 -4.30 5.31
N GLU A 137 5.78 -5.56 5.46
CA GLU A 137 7.03 -6.15 5.01
C GLU A 137 7.26 -5.90 3.51
N ASP A 138 6.22 -6.10 2.70
CA ASP A 138 6.31 -5.88 1.25
C ASP A 138 6.53 -4.39 0.92
N ILE A 139 5.89 -3.50 1.67
CA ILE A 139 6.06 -2.06 1.50
C ILE A 139 7.48 -1.65 1.86
N GLU A 140 8.01 -2.14 2.97
CA GLU A 140 9.38 -1.86 3.40
C GLU A 140 10.40 -2.34 2.37
N ASP A 141 10.23 -3.56 1.85
CA ASP A 141 11.09 -4.11 0.82
C ASP A 141 11.04 -3.28 -0.48
N MET A 142 9.85 -2.83 -0.85
CA MET A 142 9.68 -1.98 -2.02
C MET A 142 10.39 -0.64 -1.85
N ILE A 143 10.25 -0.01 -0.69
CA ILE A 143 10.90 1.26 -0.39
C ILE A 143 12.41 1.10 -0.48
N ASP A 144 12.97 0.06 0.13
CA ASP A 144 14.39 -0.22 0.10
C ASP A 144 14.89 -0.44 -1.33
N ALA A 145 14.13 -1.20 -2.12
CA ALA A 145 14.50 -1.47 -3.50
C ALA A 145 14.51 -0.19 -4.35
N LEU A 146 13.51 0.66 -4.18
CA LEU A 146 13.43 1.91 -4.94
C LEU A 146 14.45 2.94 -4.48
N GLU A 147 14.72 3.02 -3.18
CA GLU A 147 15.76 3.91 -2.65
C GLU A 147 17.14 3.46 -3.12
N GLY A 148 17.38 2.15 -3.13
CA GLY A 148 18.63 1.60 -3.67
C GLY A 148 18.82 1.91 -5.14
N ALA A 149 17.74 1.86 -5.92
CA ALA A 149 17.78 2.17 -7.35
C ALA A 149 18.02 3.65 -7.61
N GLN A 150 17.67 4.52 -6.65
CA GLN A 150 17.87 5.96 -6.76
C GLN A 150 19.23 6.42 -6.21
N SER A 151 20.00 5.53 -5.60
CA SER A 151 21.31 5.88 -5.05
C SER A 151 22.29 6.20 -6.19
N PRO A 152 22.82 7.42 -6.25
CA PRO A 152 23.72 7.79 -7.32
C PRO A 152 25.14 7.23 -7.11
N GLY A 153 25.81 6.85 -8.17
CA GLY A 153 27.21 6.58 -8.18
C GLY A 153 27.69 5.36 -7.40
N GLU A 154 26.82 4.50 -7.12
CA GLU A 154 27.17 3.27 -6.40
C GLU A 154 27.65 2.18 -7.36
#